data_12dd4abd9647c09d55b950ca67728f20
#
_entry.id   12dd4abd9647c09d55b950ca67728f20
#
_cell.length_a   1.000
_cell.length_b   1.000
_cell.length_c   1.000
_cell.angle_alpha   90.00
_cell.angle_beta   90.00
_cell.angle_gamma   90.00
#
_symmetry.space_group_name_H-M   'P 1'
#
loop_
_entity.id
_entity.type
_entity.pdbx_description
1 polymer ?
#
loop_
_entity_poly.entity_id
_entity_poly.type
_entity_poly.pdbx_seq_one_letter_code
_entity_poly.pdbx_strand_id
1 'polypeptide(L)'
;MRRLYGVLLAGALLIVPALSQNAFAQATPPQKTTYTGDMIILAYAINADKTADYEKVVATLKDALSKSTKPEAKQQLAGWKIIKNSMPQPDGSIVYVHVVTVVKDADYSITNIVYEVVTDPMERTNFYNLYKGALKGALFAIQGPMVSDFSK
;
A
#
# COMPACT_ATOMS: atom_id res chain seq x y z
N MET A 1 58.70 42.49 46.59
CA MET A 1 57.47 43.23 46.78
C MET A 1 56.57 42.97 45.54
N ARG A 2 55.54 42.16 45.64
CA ARG A 2 54.28 42.19 44.85
C ARG A 2 53.56 40.88 45.10
N ARG A 3 52.52 40.99 45.89
CA ARG A 3 51.62 39.89 46.22
C ARG A 3 50.67 39.67 45.05
N LEU A 4 50.56 38.42 44.55
CA LEU A 4 49.54 37.99 43.62
C LEU A 4 48.52 37.16 44.36
N TYR A 5 47.29 37.67 44.40
CA TYR A 5 46.13 37.00 44.95
C TYR A 5 45.58 36.07 43.83
N GLY A 6 45.61 34.78 44.10
CA GLY A 6 44.91 33.79 43.24
C GLY A 6 43.45 33.72 43.63
N VAL A 7 42.57 34.02 42.70
CA VAL A 7 41.13 33.82 42.81
C VAL A 7 40.81 32.43 42.31
N LEU A 8 40.33 31.56 43.22
CA LEU A 8 39.78 30.27 42.90
C LEU A 8 38.31 30.46 42.46
N LEU A 9 38.07 30.27 41.14
CA LEU A 9 36.71 30.21 40.60
C LEU A 9 36.22 28.74 40.66
N ALA A 10 35.33 28.44 41.61
CA ALA A 10 34.63 27.14 41.64
C ALA A 10 33.52 27.13 40.60
N GLY A 11 33.79 26.43 39.49
CA GLY A 11 32.80 26.19 38.44
C GLY A 11 31.82 25.09 38.87
N ALA A 12 30.60 25.45 39.23
CA ALA A 12 29.51 24.49 39.44
C ALA A 12 29.06 23.92 38.10
N LEU A 13 29.39 22.64 37.86
CA LEU A 13 28.95 21.90 36.68
C LEU A 13 27.48 21.49 36.88
N LEU A 14 26.55 22.23 36.30
CA LEU A 14 25.13 21.87 36.24
C LEU A 14 24.96 20.73 35.23
N ILE A 15 24.86 19.49 35.75
CA ILE A 15 24.42 18.34 34.95
C ILE A 15 22.93 18.49 34.70
N VAL A 16 22.56 18.94 33.51
CA VAL A 16 21.16 18.90 33.02
C VAL A 16 20.91 17.47 32.55
N PRO A 17 19.97 16.73 33.18
CA PRO A 17 19.58 15.44 32.63
C PRO A 17 18.91 15.69 31.28
N ALA A 18 19.54 15.21 30.21
CA ALA A 18 18.93 15.15 28.89
C ALA A 18 17.72 14.21 28.99
N LEU A 19 16.53 14.78 29.15
CA LEU A 19 15.28 14.08 28.95
C LEU A 19 15.27 13.61 27.49
N SER A 20 15.59 12.35 27.28
CA SER A 20 15.36 11.67 26.01
C SER A 20 13.88 11.75 25.71
N GLN A 21 13.46 12.76 24.98
CA GLN A 21 12.15 12.76 24.35
C GLN A 21 12.19 11.64 23.34
N ASN A 22 11.63 10.49 23.71
CA ASN A 22 11.20 9.50 22.76
C ASN A 22 10.19 10.19 21.84
N ALA A 23 10.68 10.83 20.79
CA ALA A 23 9.87 11.24 19.67
C ALA A 23 9.26 9.93 19.13
N PHE A 24 8.07 9.60 19.54
CA PHE A 24 7.24 8.65 18.84
C PHE A 24 7.18 9.20 17.41
N ALA A 25 7.95 8.59 16.52
CA ALA A 25 7.88 8.89 15.10
C ALA A 25 6.42 8.68 14.73
N GLN A 26 5.71 9.78 14.51
CA GLN A 26 4.31 9.76 14.11
C GLN A 26 4.31 9.05 12.78
N ALA A 27 3.82 7.80 12.76
CA ALA A 27 3.79 6.98 11.56
C ALA A 27 3.09 7.80 10.48
N THR A 28 3.82 8.16 9.44
CA THR A 28 3.25 8.87 8.29
C THR A 28 2.08 8.03 7.78
N PRO A 29 0.88 8.60 7.62
CA PRO A 29 -0.26 7.87 7.09
C PRO A 29 0.15 7.19 5.77
N PRO A 30 -0.26 5.95 5.52
CA PRO A 30 0.09 5.26 4.29
C PRO A 30 -0.39 6.08 3.10
N GLN A 31 0.51 6.29 2.13
CA GLN A 31 0.21 7.09 0.95
C GLN A 31 -0.90 6.42 0.14
N LYS A 32 -1.94 7.19 -0.20
CA LYS A 32 -3.01 6.72 -1.09
C LYS A 32 -2.49 6.55 -2.52
N THR A 33 -2.99 5.52 -3.19
CA THR A 33 -2.87 5.37 -4.64
C THR A 33 -4.16 5.82 -5.29
N THR A 34 -4.14 6.95 -5.97
CA THR A 34 -5.32 7.52 -6.65
C THR A 34 -5.10 7.54 -8.16
N TYR A 35 -6.18 7.47 -8.92
CA TYR A 35 -6.15 7.51 -10.37
C TYR A 35 -7.10 8.59 -10.91
N THR A 36 -6.84 9.01 -12.14
CA THR A 36 -7.65 10.00 -12.87
C THR A 36 -8.24 9.37 -14.14
N GLY A 37 -9.30 10.01 -14.69
CA GLY A 37 -10.03 9.46 -15.83
C GLY A 37 -11.16 8.52 -15.40
N ASP A 38 -11.73 7.79 -16.36
CA ASP A 38 -12.88 6.91 -16.14
C ASP A 38 -12.46 5.47 -15.81
N MET A 39 -11.34 5.04 -16.37
CA MET A 39 -10.86 3.67 -16.29
C MET A 39 -9.35 3.61 -16.01
N ILE A 40 -8.96 2.55 -15.31
CA ILE A 40 -7.57 2.12 -15.24
C ILE A 40 -7.46 0.63 -15.55
N ILE A 41 -6.41 0.26 -16.28
CA ILE A 41 -6.01 -1.12 -16.55
C ILE A 41 -4.61 -1.31 -15.99
N LEU A 42 -4.47 -2.27 -15.06
CA LEU A 42 -3.21 -2.64 -14.45
C LEU A 42 -2.91 -4.10 -14.81
N ALA A 43 -1.71 -4.38 -15.28
CA ALA A 43 -1.30 -5.74 -15.57
C ALA A 43 -0.12 -6.15 -14.69
N TYR A 44 -0.24 -7.32 -14.06
CA TYR A 44 0.77 -7.89 -13.19
C TYR A 44 1.20 -9.27 -13.70
N ALA A 45 2.50 -9.51 -13.72
CA ALA A 45 3.05 -10.85 -13.87
C ALA A 45 3.11 -11.52 -12.50
N ILE A 46 2.52 -12.71 -12.40
CA ILE A 46 2.48 -13.51 -11.18
C ILE A 46 3.35 -14.76 -11.41
N ASN A 47 4.15 -15.14 -10.40
CA ASN A 47 4.92 -16.37 -10.45
C ASN A 47 3.99 -17.57 -10.66
N ALA A 48 4.34 -18.49 -11.56
CA ALA A 48 3.47 -19.59 -11.97
C ALA A 48 3.03 -20.47 -10.80
N ASP A 49 3.93 -20.74 -9.87
CA ASP A 49 3.70 -21.53 -8.64
C ASP A 49 2.97 -20.76 -7.54
N LYS A 50 2.70 -19.44 -7.74
CA LYS A 50 2.07 -18.53 -6.79
C LYS A 50 0.70 -17.99 -7.21
N THR A 51 0.14 -18.55 -8.27
CA THR A 51 -1.19 -18.11 -8.75
C THR A 51 -2.28 -18.30 -7.69
N ALA A 52 -2.26 -19.43 -6.98
CA ALA A 52 -3.21 -19.69 -5.89
C ALA A 52 -3.04 -18.71 -4.72
N ASP A 53 -1.82 -18.31 -4.40
CA ASP A 53 -1.53 -17.30 -3.37
C ASP A 53 -2.06 -15.93 -3.80
N TYR A 54 -1.85 -15.56 -5.08
CA TYR A 54 -2.40 -14.31 -5.62
C TYR A 54 -3.92 -14.29 -5.66
N GLU A 55 -4.57 -15.41 -5.99
CA GLU A 55 -6.03 -15.53 -5.96
C GLU A 55 -6.61 -15.38 -4.55
N LYS A 56 -5.88 -15.83 -3.50
CA LYS A 56 -6.22 -15.52 -2.10
C LYS A 56 -6.12 -14.02 -1.80
N VAL A 57 -5.06 -13.35 -2.31
CA VAL A 57 -4.94 -11.88 -2.19
C VAL A 57 -6.14 -11.18 -2.82
N VAL A 58 -6.54 -11.59 -4.03
CA VAL A 58 -7.72 -11.05 -4.73
C VAL A 58 -9.01 -11.29 -3.93
N ALA A 59 -9.18 -12.49 -3.37
CA ALA A 59 -10.34 -12.81 -2.54
C ALA A 59 -10.37 -11.94 -1.26
N THR A 60 -9.22 -11.74 -0.62
CA THR A 60 -9.10 -10.87 0.57
C THR A 60 -9.40 -9.41 0.23
N LEU A 61 -8.91 -8.90 -0.92
CA LEU A 61 -9.24 -7.55 -1.39
C LEU A 61 -10.75 -7.38 -1.61
N LYS A 62 -11.40 -8.35 -2.28
CA LYS A 62 -12.85 -8.33 -2.51
C LYS A 62 -13.63 -8.32 -1.18
N ASP A 63 -13.23 -9.15 -0.23
CA ASP A 63 -13.82 -9.22 1.11
C ASP A 63 -13.64 -7.89 1.85
N ALA A 64 -12.44 -7.31 1.80
CA ALA A 64 -12.14 -6.02 2.41
C ALA A 64 -13.02 -4.90 1.85
N LEU A 65 -13.15 -4.79 0.53
CA LEU A 65 -14.05 -3.80 -0.09
C LEU A 65 -15.52 -4.03 0.31
N SER A 66 -15.95 -5.29 0.46
CA SER A 66 -17.32 -5.61 0.87
C SER A 66 -17.63 -5.22 2.31
N LYS A 67 -16.62 -5.26 3.19
CA LYS A 67 -16.72 -4.96 4.63
C LYS A 67 -16.40 -3.49 4.95
N SER A 68 -15.79 -2.77 4.01
CA SER A 68 -15.41 -1.37 4.22
C SER A 68 -16.64 -0.48 4.45
N THR A 69 -16.51 0.43 5.40
CA THR A 69 -17.54 1.43 5.70
C THR A 69 -17.40 2.70 4.85
N LYS A 70 -16.37 2.78 4.02
CA LYS A 70 -16.16 3.94 3.15
C LYS A 70 -17.20 4.01 2.04
N PRO A 71 -17.72 5.20 1.74
CA PRO A 71 -18.78 5.38 0.74
C PRO A 71 -18.36 4.93 -0.68
N GLU A 72 -17.08 5.10 -1.02
CA GLU A 72 -16.51 4.71 -2.31
C GLU A 72 -16.31 3.20 -2.48
N ALA A 73 -16.19 2.43 -1.40
CA ALA A 73 -15.83 1.01 -1.43
C ALA A 73 -16.80 0.15 -2.23
N LYS A 74 -18.11 0.44 -2.13
CA LYS A 74 -19.14 -0.28 -2.91
C LYS A 74 -18.99 -0.04 -4.42
N GLN A 75 -18.66 1.19 -4.81
CA GLN A 75 -18.43 1.53 -6.21
C GLN A 75 -17.14 0.89 -6.73
N GLN A 76 -16.06 0.92 -5.92
CA GLN A 76 -14.82 0.22 -6.24
C GLN A 76 -15.07 -1.29 -6.42
N LEU A 77 -15.80 -1.94 -5.49
CA LEU A 77 -16.14 -3.35 -5.57
C LEU A 77 -16.91 -3.69 -6.85
N ALA A 78 -17.90 -2.88 -7.22
CA ALA A 78 -18.69 -3.07 -8.42
C ALA A 78 -17.90 -2.85 -9.71
N GLY A 79 -16.96 -1.88 -9.70
CA GLY A 79 -16.17 -1.46 -10.86
C GLY A 79 -14.84 -2.21 -11.03
N TRP A 80 -14.44 -3.07 -10.11
CA TRP A 80 -13.14 -3.76 -10.16
C TRP A 80 -13.29 -5.18 -10.68
N LYS A 81 -12.75 -5.44 -11.85
CA LYS A 81 -12.73 -6.76 -12.49
C LYS A 81 -11.29 -7.23 -12.63
N ILE A 82 -11.07 -8.54 -12.49
CA ILE A 82 -9.75 -9.15 -12.64
C ILE A 82 -9.86 -10.31 -13.62
N ILE A 83 -8.98 -10.32 -14.62
CA ILE A 83 -8.90 -11.32 -15.67
C ILE A 83 -7.57 -12.05 -15.51
N LYS A 84 -7.60 -13.36 -15.42
CA LYS A 84 -6.42 -14.22 -15.48
C LYS A 84 -6.16 -14.62 -16.93
N ASN A 85 -4.97 -14.37 -17.43
CA ASN A 85 -4.60 -14.89 -18.73
C ASN A 85 -4.48 -16.42 -18.66
N SER A 86 -5.11 -17.12 -19.59
CA SER A 86 -5.05 -18.59 -19.68
C SER A 86 -3.72 -19.10 -20.21
N MET A 87 -2.97 -18.26 -20.92
CA MET A 87 -1.67 -18.63 -21.50
C MET A 87 -0.53 -18.04 -20.67
N PRO A 88 0.45 -18.85 -20.26
CA PRO A 88 1.64 -18.33 -19.60
C PRO A 88 2.47 -17.47 -20.54
N GLN A 89 3.20 -16.54 -19.97
CA GLN A 89 4.24 -15.78 -20.66
C GLN A 89 5.44 -16.70 -21.02
N PRO A 90 6.34 -16.30 -21.93
CA PRO A 90 7.54 -17.07 -22.25
C PRO A 90 8.42 -17.41 -21.04
N ASP A 91 8.39 -16.60 -20.00
CA ASP A 91 9.12 -16.79 -18.75
C ASP A 91 8.35 -17.64 -17.71
N GLY A 92 7.21 -18.23 -18.11
CA GLY A 92 6.33 -19.06 -17.29
C GLY A 92 5.37 -18.30 -16.40
N SER A 93 5.50 -16.96 -16.26
CA SER A 93 4.59 -16.18 -15.41
C SER A 93 3.17 -16.12 -16.00
N ILE A 94 2.18 -15.93 -15.12
CA ILE A 94 0.79 -15.75 -15.52
C ILE A 94 0.42 -14.28 -15.35
N VAL A 95 -0.21 -13.68 -16.37
CA VAL A 95 -0.65 -12.30 -16.32
C VAL A 95 -2.04 -12.20 -15.71
N TYR A 96 -2.19 -11.31 -14.73
CA TYR A 96 -3.47 -10.87 -14.21
C TYR A 96 -3.69 -9.41 -14.58
N VAL A 97 -4.83 -9.14 -15.19
CA VAL A 97 -5.22 -7.81 -15.62
C VAL A 97 -6.36 -7.31 -14.76
N HIS A 98 -6.13 -6.22 -14.06
CA HIS A 98 -7.15 -5.49 -13.31
C HIS A 98 -7.77 -4.44 -14.23
N VAL A 99 -9.07 -4.51 -14.43
CA VAL A 99 -9.86 -3.52 -15.15
C VAL A 99 -10.75 -2.84 -14.11
N VAL A 100 -10.53 -1.55 -13.93
CA VAL A 100 -11.14 -0.82 -12.80
C VAL A 100 -11.79 0.47 -13.30
N THR A 101 -13.07 0.64 -12.99
CA THR A 101 -13.74 1.93 -13.10
C THR A 101 -13.24 2.84 -11.99
N VAL A 102 -12.75 4.03 -12.36
CA VAL A 102 -12.18 4.97 -11.40
C VAL A 102 -13.29 5.63 -10.59
N VAL A 103 -13.19 5.57 -9.28
CA VAL A 103 -14.00 6.32 -8.33
C VAL A 103 -13.14 7.48 -7.83
N LYS A 104 -13.66 8.70 -7.95
CA LYS A 104 -12.91 9.90 -7.58
C LYS A 104 -12.45 9.84 -6.11
N ASP A 105 -11.20 10.21 -5.88
CA ASP A 105 -10.56 10.30 -4.55
C ASP A 105 -10.46 8.96 -3.78
N ALA A 106 -10.84 7.83 -4.40
CA ALA A 106 -10.71 6.51 -3.79
C ALA A 106 -9.25 6.05 -3.73
N ASP A 107 -8.92 5.27 -2.70
CA ASP A 107 -7.60 4.64 -2.57
C ASP A 107 -7.61 3.27 -3.29
N TYR A 108 -6.66 3.06 -4.19
CA TYR A 108 -6.47 1.81 -4.95
C TYR A 108 -5.26 1.00 -4.49
N SER A 109 -4.63 1.40 -3.38
CA SER A 109 -3.60 0.57 -2.75
C SER A 109 -4.25 -0.68 -2.15
N ILE A 110 -3.93 -1.85 -2.71
CA ILE A 110 -4.45 -3.15 -2.24
C ILE A 110 -4.16 -3.34 -0.76
N THR A 111 -2.95 -2.98 -0.32
CA THR A 111 -2.55 -3.10 1.09
C THR A 111 -3.34 -2.17 1.99
N ASN A 112 -3.54 -0.90 1.60
CA ASN A 112 -4.30 0.05 2.41
C ASN A 112 -5.76 -0.38 2.57
N ILE A 113 -6.39 -0.83 1.46
CA ILE A 113 -7.78 -1.31 1.47
C ILE A 113 -7.93 -2.50 2.41
N VAL A 114 -7.03 -3.47 2.32
CA VAL A 114 -7.09 -4.66 3.18
C VAL A 114 -6.81 -4.32 4.64
N TYR A 115 -5.83 -3.46 4.91
CA TYR A 115 -5.44 -3.07 6.27
C TYR A 115 -6.48 -2.21 6.99
N GLU A 116 -7.45 -1.67 6.27
CA GLU A 116 -8.58 -0.97 6.88
C GLU A 116 -9.48 -1.92 7.67
N VAL A 117 -9.68 -3.13 7.18
CA VAL A 117 -10.57 -4.12 7.80
C VAL A 117 -9.82 -5.23 8.55
N VAL A 118 -8.61 -5.58 8.10
CA VAL A 118 -7.72 -6.52 8.79
C VAL A 118 -6.91 -5.73 9.80
N THR A 119 -7.24 -5.86 11.08
CA THR A 119 -6.58 -5.07 12.16
C THR A 119 -5.46 -5.84 12.85
N ASP A 120 -5.47 -7.17 12.80
CA ASP A 120 -4.43 -8.00 13.41
C ASP A 120 -3.08 -7.83 12.68
N PRO A 121 -1.97 -7.50 13.40
CA PRO A 121 -0.67 -7.26 12.79
C PRO A 121 -0.07 -8.50 12.10
N MET A 122 -0.35 -9.70 12.63
CA MET A 122 0.17 -10.94 12.06
C MET A 122 -0.56 -11.26 10.76
N GLU A 123 -1.89 -11.09 10.72
CA GLU A 123 -2.68 -11.26 9.50
C GLU A 123 -2.27 -10.27 8.41
N ARG A 124 -2.01 -9.00 8.76
CA ARG A 124 -1.46 -8.00 7.83
C ARG A 124 -0.11 -8.44 7.25
N THR A 125 0.78 -8.93 8.11
CA THR A 125 2.09 -9.42 7.68
C THR A 125 1.96 -10.62 6.75
N ASN A 126 1.11 -11.57 7.08
CA ASN A 126 0.84 -12.74 6.25
C ASN A 126 0.26 -12.35 4.88
N PHE A 127 -0.73 -11.45 4.87
CA PHE A 127 -1.29 -10.91 3.64
C PHE A 127 -0.23 -10.23 2.76
N TYR A 128 0.59 -9.37 3.36
CA TYR A 128 1.67 -8.68 2.63
C TYR A 128 2.68 -9.65 2.02
N ASN A 129 3.07 -10.66 2.78
CA ASN A 129 4.00 -11.69 2.30
C ASN A 129 3.41 -12.51 1.15
N LEU A 130 2.14 -12.89 1.22
CA LEU A 130 1.43 -13.54 0.11
C LEU A 130 1.41 -12.65 -1.12
N TYR A 131 1.00 -11.39 -0.96
CA TYR A 131 0.92 -10.43 -2.06
C TYR A 131 2.27 -10.19 -2.72
N LYS A 132 3.28 -9.81 -1.93
CA LYS A 132 4.63 -9.52 -2.43
C LYS A 132 5.30 -10.77 -3.01
N GLY A 133 5.12 -11.93 -2.36
CA GLY A 133 5.73 -13.19 -2.80
C GLY A 133 5.12 -13.74 -4.10
N ALA A 134 3.85 -13.43 -4.37
CA ALA A 134 3.19 -13.85 -5.60
C ALA A 134 3.58 -12.98 -6.81
N LEU A 135 3.83 -11.68 -6.59
CA LEU A 135 4.17 -10.74 -7.65
C LEU A 135 5.58 -11.03 -8.21
N LYS A 136 5.66 -11.23 -9.53
CA LYS A 136 6.90 -11.17 -10.28
C LYS A 136 7.22 -9.73 -10.68
N GLY A 137 6.19 -8.96 -11.07
CA GLY A 137 6.31 -7.55 -11.39
C GLY A 137 5.04 -6.94 -11.96
N ALA A 138 5.03 -5.61 -12.02
CA ALA A 138 4.05 -4.86 -12.78
C ALA A 138 4.51 -4.77 -14.23
N LEU A 139 3.59 -5.04 -15.17
CA LEU A 139 3.91 -5.00 -16.60
C LEU A 139 3.58 -3.63 -17.20
N PHE A 140 2.37 -3.13 -16.95
CA PHE A 140 1.95 -1.81 -17.40
C PHE A 140 0.78 -1.30 -16.56
N ALA A 141 0.56 0.02 -16.64
CA ALA A 141 -0.61 0.72 -16.16
C ALA A 141 -1.09 1.69 -17.24
N ILE A 142 -2.37 1.66 -17.56
CA ILE A 142 -3.01 2.58 -18.51
C ILE A 142 -4.19 3.20 -17.78
N GLN A 143 -4.27 4.52 -17.76
CA GLN A 143 -5.42 5.26 -17.21
C GLN A 143 -5.87 6.34 -18.19
N GLY A 144 -7.16 6.62 -18.22
CA GLY A 144 -7.69 7.67 -19.10
C GLY A 144 -9.20 7.69 -19.16
N PRO A 145 -9.73 8.64 -19.96
CA PRO A 145 -11.15 8.70 -20.24
C PRO A 145 -11.59 7.53 -21.15
N MET A 146 -12.82 7.09 -20.98
CA MET A 146 -13.49 6.16 -21.88
C MET A 146 -13.83 6.90 -23.18
N VAL A 147 -13.23 6.49 -24.30
CA VAL A 147 -13.49 7.11 -25.61
C VAL A 147 -14.81 6.61 -26.20
N SER A 148 -15.13 5.34 -26.02
CA SER A 148 -16.36 4.74 -26.52
C SER A 148 -16.76 3.50 -25.69
N ASP A 149 -18.04 3.31 -25.48
CA ASP A 149 -18.62 2.13 -24.85
C ASP A 149 -19.67 1.52 -25.82
N PHE A 150 -19.31 0.39 -26.43
CA PHE A 150 -20.19 -0.28 -27.40
C PHE A 150 -21.33 -1.09 -26.74
N SER A 151 -21.44 -1.09 -25.42
CA SER A 151 -22.56 -1.71 -24.71
C SER A 151 -23.77 -0.80 -24.54
N LYS A 152 -23.66 0.46 -25.01
CA LYS A 152 -24.71 1.50 -24.93
C LYS A 152 -25.22 1.90 -26.28
#